data_001383da5f69566f26f5b9c172fb2fb6
#
_entry.id   001383da5f69566f26f5b9c172fb2fb6
#
_cell.length_a   1.000
_cell.length_b   1.000
_cell.length_c   1.000
_cell.angle_alpha   90.00
_cell.angle_beta   90.00
_cell.angle_gamma   90.00
#
_symmetry.space_group_name_H-M   'P 1'
#
loop_
_entity.id
_entity.type
_entity.pdbx_description
1 polymer ?
#
loop_
_entity_poly.entity_id
_entity_poly.type
_entity_poly.pdbx_seq_one_letter_code
_entity_poly.pdbx_strand_id
1 'polypeptide(L)'
;MTLRTGCTSRPNANCASTTDTAPAGYRQHTRCGNALLLTETARVTGLQAGLPAALGRWRAPRAMHDPGKIVLDLAVAVALGGDCLADIGVLRAEPGLFGPVASDPVVSRLVTQLAADAPAAMTAIGKARSAARERAWKLAGDAARGTGGGLIPVDIDATIVTATRAALAQLPAAARRRVLIRADSGGGTHGFLEWLARRRLQYSAGFTITDDMQPAIMRLPAAAWTPAYDGAGRVRDGAWVAELTGLLNLSSWPEGMRVIVRKERPHPGAQLRFTDVGGNRFTAFATSARRPGTTPPAPCPVRGPDPLRQRHRPAVPAAARI
;
A
#
# COMPACT_ATOMS: atom_id res chain seq x y z
N MET A 1 41.25 4.45 8.53
CA MET A 1 40.72 3.84 7.29
C MET A 1 39.60 4.74 6.81
N THR A 2 39.94 5.65 5.89
CA THR A 2 39.09 6.80 5.53
C THR A 2 38.23 6.42 4.33
N LEU A 3 36.92 6.25 4.54
CA LEU A 3 35.96 6.05 3.45
C LEU A 3 35.66 7.39 2.80
N ARG A 4 36.19 7.60 1.61
CA ARG A 4 35.80 8.68 0.69
C ARG A 4 34.45 8.32 0.07
N THR A 5 33.38 8.95 0.52
CA THR A 5 32.10 8.97 -0.20
C THR A 5 32.13 10.09 -1.25
N GLY A 6 32.70 9.79 -2.41
CA GLY A 6 32.55 10.63 -3.60
C GLY A 6 31.32 10.15 -4.38
N CYS A 7 30.19 10.77 -4.16
CA CYS A 7 29.03 10.63 -5.04
C CYS A 7 29.23 11.59 -6.24
N THR A 8 29.90 11.11 -7.28
CA THR A 8 29.90 11.76 -8.59
C THR A 8 28.66 11.28 -9.33
N SER A 9 27.55 11.98 -9.14
CA SER A 9 26.34 11.77 -9.94
C SER A 9 26.60 12.27 -11.36
N ARG A 10 27.00 11.35 -12.26
CA ARG A 10 26.74 11.53 -13.68
C ARG A 10 25.22 11.50 -13.87
N PRO A 11 24.61 12.43 -14.64
CA PRO A 11 23.22 12.32 -15.00
C PRO A 11 23.05 11.02 -15.77
N ASN A 12 22.18 10.13 -15.25
CA ASN A 12 21.90 8.85 -15.86
C ASN A 12 21.11 9.11 -17.15
N ALA A 13 21.76 8.99 -18.31
CA ALA A 13 21.20 9.25 -19.63
C ALA A 13 20.11 8.23 -20.07
N ASN A 14 19.69 7.32 -19.18
CA ASN A 14 18.73 6.25 -19.49
C ASN A 14 17.33 6.47 -18.93
N CYS A 15 16.99 7.69 -18.49
CA CYS A 15 15.59 8.03 -18.18
C CYS A 15 14.90 8.78 -19.33
N ALA A 16 15.31 8.50 -20.57
CA ALA A 16 14.69 8.99 -21.78
C ALA A 16 13.93 7.86 -22.46
N SER A 17 12.79 7.47 -21.90
CA SER A 17 11.79 6.73 -22.68
C SER A 17 10.40 6.81 -22.01
N THR A 18 9.73 7.88 -22.29
CA THR A 18 8.36 7.94 -22.77
C THR A 18 8.14 9.39 -23.19
N THR A 19 7.90 9.57 -24.45
CA THR A 19 7.51 10.81 -25.10
C THR A 19 6.25 11.39 -24.46
N ASP A 20 6.45 12.09 -23.35
CA ASP A 20 5.45 12.97 -22.78
C ASP A 20 5.54 14.30 -23.52
N THR A 21 4.74 14.41 -24.60
CA THR A 21 4.68 15.53 -25.52
C THR A 21 4.00 16.78 -24.94
N ALA A 22 3.78 16.83 -23.62
CA ALA A 22 3.24 18.02 -22.98
C ALA A 22 4.29 19.15 -22.97
N PRO A 23 3.92 20.39 -23.37
CA PRO A 23 4.82 21.52 -23.38
C PRO A 23 5.37 21.80 -21.97
N ALA A 24 6.61 22.26 -21.90
CA ALA A 24 7.34 22.48 -20.62
C ALA A 24 6.56 23.35 -19.63
N GLY A 25 5.82 24.36 -20.11
CA GLY A 25 4.94 25.19 -19.28
C GLY A 25 3.78 24.43 -18.64
N TYR A 26 3.17 23.48 -19.33
CA TYR A 26 2.08 22.67 -18.78
C TYR A 26 2.56 21.79 -17.61
N ARG A 27 3.74 21.19 -17.74
CA ARG A 27 4.36 20.38 -16.65
C ARG A 27 4.67 21.22 -15.42
N GLN A 28 5.11 22.45 -15.58
CA GLN A 28 5.42 23.36 -14.48
C GLN A 28 4.14 23.80 -13.75
N HIS A 29 3.10 24.16 -14.46
CA HIS A 29 1.78 24.50 -13.87
C HIS A 29 1.15 23.32 -13.13
N THR A 30 1.22 22.11 -13.67
CA THR A 30 0.70 20.89 -13.00
C THR A 30 1.50 20.58 -11.73
N ARG A 31 2.83 20.74 -11.74
CA ARG A 31 3.66 20.57 -10.54
C ARG A 31 3.34 21.60 -9.47
N CYS A 32 3.17 22.85 -9.80
CA CYS A 32 2.79 23.91 -8.85
C CYS A 32 1.41 23.67 -8.26
N GLY A 33 0.42 23.25 -9.07
CA GLY A 33 -0.90 22.91 -8.58
C GLY A 33 -0.90 21.73 -7.60
N ASN A 34 -0.17 20.66 -7.94
CA ASN A 34 -0.02 19.51 -7.04
C ASN A 34 0.73 19.86 -5.75
N ALA A 35 1.75 20.72 -5.85
CA ALA A 35 2.50 21.19 -4.71
C ALA A 35 1.65 21.99 -3.73
N LEU A 36 0.78 22.87 -4.24
CA LEU A 36 -0.16 23.64 -3.43
C LEU A 36 -1.15 22.73 -2.69
N LEU A 37 -1.69 21.72 -3.38
CA LEU A 37 -2.61 20.76 -2.76
C LEU A 37 -1.92 19.95 -1.65
N LEU A 38 -0.66 19.55 -1.84
CA LEU A 38 0.10 18.81 -0.83
C LEU A 38 0.39 19.66 0.41
N THR A 39 0.83 20.91 0.22
CA THR A 39 1.12 21.83 1.33
C THR A 39 -0.15 22.18 2.10
N GLU A 40 -1.24 22.46 1.39
CA GLU A 40 -2.52 22.77 2.01
C GLU A 40 -3.10 21.56 2.75
N THR A 41 -2.97 20.36 2.18
CA THR A 41 -3.35 19.12 2.86
C THR A 41 -2.55 18.92 4.15
N ALA A 42 -1.23 19.14 4.12
CA ALA A 42 -0.39 19.05 5.32
C ALA A 42 -0.80 20.09 6.39
N ARG A 43 -1.20 21.29 5.98
CA ARG A 43 -1.69 22.35 6.87
C ARG A 43 -3.04 21.97 7.50
N VAL A 44 -4.02 21.62 6.68
CA VAL A 44 -5.40 21.32 7.12
C VAL A 44 -5.45 20.09 8.00
N THR A 45 -4.65 19.05 7.68
CA THR A 45 -4.56 17.84 8.52
C THR A 45 -3.73 18.05 9.78
N GLY A 46 -3.03 19.17 9.91
CA GLY A 46 -2.16 19.47 11.04
C GLY A 46 -0.80 18.78 10.99
N LEU A 47 -0.43 18.11 9.89
CA LEU A 47 0.88 17.45 9.74
C LEU A 47 2.02 18.47 9.76
N GLN A 48 1.78 19.66 9.18
CA GLN A 48 2.74 20.76 9.14
C GLN A 48 3.14 21.25 10.55
N ALA A 49 2.24 21.23 11.52
CA ALA A 49 2.53 21.59 12.90
C ALA A 49 2.97 20.35 13.74
N GLY A 50 2.44 19.19 13.41
CA GLY A 50 2.68 17.95 14.15
C GLY A 50 4.10 17.40 14.01
N LEU A 51 4.71 17.50 12.83
CA LEU A 51 6.08 17.05 12.62
C LEU A 51 7.12 17.88 13.40
N PRO A 52 7.09 19.23 13.37
CA PRO A 52 7.94 20.04 14.23
C PRO A 52 7.81 19.71 15.72
N ALA A 53 6.60 19.58 16.20
CA ALA A 53 6.35 19.22 17.61
C ALA A 53 6.91 17.83 17.94
N ALA A 54 6.74 16.84 17.05
CA ALA A 54 7.22 15.47 17.28
C ALA A 54 8.74 15.34 17.19
N LEU A 55 9.40 16.11 16.33
CA LEU A 55 10.83 16.05 16.07
C LEU A 55 11.64 17.11 16.82
N GLY A 56 11.01 17.89 17.71
CA GLY A 56 11.67 18.97 18.44
C GLY A 56 12.90 18.54 19.25
N ARG A 57 12.97 17.31 19.73
CA ARG A 57 14.15 16.78 20.47
C ARG A 57 15.42 16.70 19.61
N TRP A 58 15.29 16.64 18.28
CA TRP A 58 16.41 16.64 17.34
C TRP A 58 16.77 18.04 16.81
N ARG A 59 16.09 19.08 17.29
CA ARG A 59 16.37 20.45 16.92
C ARG A 59 17.57 20.98 17.70
N ALA A 60 18.62 21.36 17.00
CA ALA A 60 19.75 22.05 17.65
C ALA A 60 19.33 23.44 18.12
N PRO A 61 19.89 23.97 19.24
CA PRO A 61 19.47 25.24 19.84
C PRO A 61 19.55 26.47 18.92
N ARG A 62 20.44 26.41 17.91
CA ARG A 62 20.64 27.50 16.93
C ARG A 62 20.24 27.07 15.50
N ALA A 63 19.43 26.02 15.35
CA ALA A 63 19.01 25.57 14.03
C ALA A 63 18.06 26.59 13.38
N MET A 64 18.41 27.08 12.19
CA MET A 64 17.55 27.92 11.38
C MET A 64 16.33 27.16 10.84
N HIS A 65 16.53 25.90 10.49
CA HIS A 65 15.48 25.04 9.94
C HIS A 65 15.01 24.04 10.99
N ASP A 66 13.70 23.87 11.07
CA ASP A 66 13.08 22.90 11.98
C ASP A 66 13.18 21.49 11.39
N PRO A 67 13.55 20.46 12.18
CA PRO A 67 13.63 19.07 11.73
C PRO A 67 12.34 18.55 11.11
N GLY A 68 11.20 18.90 11.68
CA GLY A 68 9.90 18.48 11.16
C GLY A 68 9.55 19.14 9.84
N LYS A 69 9.94 20.41 9.66
CA LYS A 69 9.81 21.10 8.38
C LYS A 69 10.66 20.43 7.30
N ILE A 70 11.93 20.09 7.61
CA ILE A 70 12.81 19.40 6.65
C ILE A 70 12.22 18.04 6.24
N VAL A 71 11.71 17.27 7.20
CA VAL A 71 11.06 15.97 6.91
C VAL A 71 9.81 16.16 6.05
N LEU A 72 9.03 17.20 6.30
CA LEU A 72 7.86 17.53 5.47
C LEU A 72 8.27 17.92 4.05
N ASP A 73 9.28 18.78 3.91
CA ASP A 73 9.80 19.19 2.61
C ASP A 73 10.31 17.99 1.80
N LEU A 74 11.05 17.08 2.42
CA LEU A 74 11.47 15.84 1.77
C LEU A 74 10.26 14.98 1.33
N ALA A 75 9.24 14.85 2.18
CA ALA A 75 8.04 14.11 1.82
C ALA A 75 7.30 14.73 0.63
N VAL A 76 7.25 16.07 0.56
CA VAL A 76 6.66 16.80 -0.57
C VAL A 76 7.53 16.63 -1.83
N ALA A 77 8.85 16.73 -1.72
CA ALA A 77 9.76 16.50 -2.85
C ALA A 77 9.56 15.10 -3.46
N VAL A 78 9.49 14.06 -2.63
CA VAL A 78 9.21 12.68 -3.08
C VAL A 78 7.82 12.57 -3.73
N ALA A 79 6.81 13.20 -3.15
CA ALA A 79 5.45 13.20 -3.71
C ALA A 79 5.36 13.91 -5.08
N LEU A 80 6.26 14.85 -5.34
CA LEU A 80 6.41 15.55 -6.63
C LEU A 80 7.31 14.80 -7.63
N GLY A 81 7.76 13.59 -7.28
CA GLY A 81 8.54 12.70 -8.14
C GLY A 81 10.03 12.76 -7.91
N GLY A 82 10.51 13.36 -6.81
CA GLY A 82 11.90 13.29 -6.39
C GLY A 82 12.29 11.89 -5.92
N ASP A 83 13.52 11.47 -6.20
CA ASP A 83 14.05 10.15 -5.82
C ASP A 83 15.34 10.24 -5.00
N CYS A 84 15.91 11.42 -4.86
CA CYS A 84 17.11 11.67 -4.06
C CYS A 84 16.98 12.90 -3.14
N LEU A 85 17.91 13.04 -2.18
CA LEU A 85 17.89 14.14 -1.21
C LEU A 85 18.11 15.52 -1.87
N ALA A 86 18.82 15.57 -2.99
CA ALA A 86 19.07 16.80 -3.72
C ALA A 86 17.82 17.38 -4.39
N ASP A 87 16.79 16.54 -4.63
CA ASP A 87 15.54 16.97 -5.28
C ASP A 87 14.72 17.94 -4.41
N ILE A 88 15.05 18.06 -3.12
CA ILE A 88 14.53 19.13 -2.27
C ILE A 88 14.86 20.54 -2.86
N GLY A 89 15.85 20.62 -3.74
CA GLY A 89 16.20 21.82 -4.50
C GLY A 89 15.04 22.38 -5.33
N VAL A 90 14.14 21.50 -5.81
CA VAL A 90 12.93 21.92 -6.53
C VAL A 90 12.02 22.78 -5.65
N LEU A 91 11.94 22.48 -4.37
CA LEU A 91 11.14 23.27 -3.42
C LEU A 91 11.80 24.62 -3.11
N ARG A 92 13.15 24.68 -3.10
CA ARG A 92 13.90 25.94 -2.90
C ARG A 92 13.70 26.94 -4.04
N ALA A 93 13.37 26.46 -5.22
CA ALA A 93 13.08 27.33 -6.37
C ALA A 93 11.76 28.10 -6.23
N GLU A 94 10.86 27.66 -5.31
CA GLU A 94 9.53 28.24 -5.11
C GLU A 94 9.34 28.71 -3.65
N PRO A 95 10.12 29.70 -3.18
CA PRO A 95 10.08 30.14 -1.77
C PRO A 95 8.75 30.76 -1.36
N GLY A 96 7.99 31.29 -2.32
CA GLY A 96 6.65 31.82 -2.07
C GLY A 96 5.63 30.74 -1.64
N LEU A 97 5.85 29.49 -2.04
CA LEU A 97 4.98 28.36 -1.71
C LEU A 97 5.49 27.57 -0.51
N PHE A 98 6.79 27.31 -0.44
CA PHE A 98 7.36 26.42 0.56
C PHE A 98 8.08 27.14 1.70
N GLY A 99 8.27 28.48 1.58
CA GLY A 99 9.08 29.25 2.52
C GLY A 99 10.56 28.84 2.50
N PRO A 100 11.30 29.07 3.60
CA PRO A 100 12.71 28.71 3.68
C PRO A 100 12.88 27.19 3.67
N VAL A 101 13.59 26.65 2.67
CA VAL A 101 13.90 25.23 2.51
C VAL A 101 15.38 24.99 2.80
N ALA A 102 15.68 23.95 3.56
CA ALA A 102 17.04 23.62 4.00
C ALA A 102 17.96 23.24 2.83
N SER A 103 19.25 23.58 2.94
CA SER A 103 20.28 23.18 1.98
C SER A 103 20.60 21.67 2.11
N ASP A 104 21.13 21.06 1.05
CA ASP A 104 21.45 19.62 1.02
C ASP A 104 22.36 19.17 2.18
N PRO A 105 23.42 19.94 2.58
CA PRO A 105 24.22 19.57 3.74
C PRO A 105 23.42 19.58 5.06
N VAL A 106 22.44 20.47 5.20
CA VAL A 106 21.58 20.51 6.40
C VAL A 106 20.64 19.31 6.42
N VAL A 107 20.06 18.99 5.27
CA VAL A 107 19.21 17.80 5.11
C VAL A 107 19.98 16.52 5.43
N SER A 108 21.17 16.36 4.84
CA SER A 108 22.04 15.19 5.06
C SER A 108 22.41 15.01 6.54
N ARG A 109 22.78 16.11 7.23
CA ARG A 109 23.08 16.07 8.68
C ARG A 109 21.86 15.65 9.50
N LEU A 110 20.68 16.17 9.17
CA LEU A 110 19.46 15.77 9.86
C LEU A 110 19.15 14.28 9.66
N VAL A 111 19.25 13.79 8.42
CA VAL A 111 19.02 12.35 8.13
C VAL A 111 19.99 11.48 8.94
N THR A 112 21.27 11.83 8.99
CA THR A 112 22.27 11.13 9.83
C THR A 112 21.92 11.18 11.31
N GLN A 113 21.46 12.33 11.81
CA GLN A 113 21.06 12.49 13.21
C GLN A 113 19.81 11.66 13.56
N LEU A 114 18.80 11.64 12.68
CA LEU A 114 17.61 10.82 12.86
C LEU A 114 17.95 9.31 12.77
N ALA A 115 18.88 8.94 11.87
CA ALA A 115 19.32 7.55 11.71
C ALA A 115 20.07 7.03 12.97
N ALA A 116 20.79 7.88 13.68
CA ALA A 116 21.44 7.50 14.95
C ALA A 116 20.45 7.07 16.05
N ASP A 117 19.20 7.54 15.97
CA ASP A 117 18.11 7.16 16.89
C ASP A 117 16.84 6.79 16.08
N ALA A 118 17.02 5.95 15.08
CA ALA A 118 15.98 5.62 14.12
C ALA A 118 14.67 5.09 14.75
N PRO A 119 14.69 4.20 15.77
CA PRO A 119 13.46 3.72 16.40
C PRO A 119 12.62 4.84 17.00
N ALA A 120 13.24 5.79 17.70
CA ALA A 120 12.54 6.92 18.29
C ALA A 120 12.09 7.93 17.24
N ALA A 121 12.90 8.21 16.21
CA ALA A 121 12.55 9.09 15.11
C ALA A 121 11.34 8.54 14.32
N MET A 122 11.36 7.27 13.97
CA MET A 122 10.25 6.61 13.29
C MET A 122 8.97 6.58 14.11
N THR A 123 9.10 6.39 15.44
CA THR A 123 7.96 6.46 16.36
C THR A 123 7.36 7.86 16.40
N ALA A 124 8.19 8.91 16.48
CA ALA A 124 7.76 10.30 16.50
C ALA A 124 7.05 10.71 15.19
N ILE A 125 7.66 10.40 14.05
CA ILE A 125 7.05 10.63 12.73
C ILE A 125 5.73 9.85 12.60
N GLY A 126 5.71 8.59 13.03
CA GLY A 126 4.53 7.73 13.02
C GLY A 126 3.37 8.33 13.81
N LYS A 127 3.62 8.88 15.00
CA LYS A 127 2.61 9.56 15.82
C LYS A 127 2.04 10.80 15.12
N ALA A 128 2.89 11.64 14.56
CA ALA A 128 2.45 12.83 13.82
C ALA A 128 1.59 12.46 12.60
N ARG A 129 2.00 11.46 11.82
CA ARG A 129 1.24 10.94 10.68
C ARG A 129 -0.10 10.33 11.09
N SER A 130 -0.14 9.60 12.21
CA SER A 130 -1.37 9.00 12.73
C SER A 130 -2.38 10.07 13.15
N ALA A 131 -1.94 11.12 13.84
CA ALA A 131 -2.79 12.24 14.23
C ALA A 131 -3.33 13.01 13.00
N ALA A 132 -2.48 13.25 12.00
CA ALA A 132 -2.88 13.90 10.76
C ALA A 132 -3.93 13.06 9.99
N ARG A 133 -3.74 11.74 9.91
CA ARG A 133 -4.69 10.82 9.28
C ARG A 133 -6.04 10.81 10.02
N GLU A 134 -6.01 10.78 11.36
CA GLU A 134 -7.22 10.86 12.15
C GLU A 134 -8.02 12.13 11.85
N ARG A 135 -7.32 13.28 11.79
CA ARG A 135 -7.94 14.55 11.43
C ARG A 135 -8.49 14.55 9.99
N ALA A 136 -7.73 14.03 9.04
CA ALA A 136 -8.19 13.88 7.66
C ALA A 136 -9.47 13.04 7.58
N TRP A 137 -9.55 11.93 8.32
CA TRP A 137 -10.75 11.11 8.36
C TRP A 137 -11.95 11.79 9.04
N LYS A 138 -11.71 12.61 10.06
CA LYS A 138 -12.77 13.42 10.66
C LYS A 138 -13.33 14.45 9.67
N LEU A 139 -12.46 15.11 8.91
CA LEU A 139 -12.83 16.09 7.89
C LEU A 139 -13.55 15.47 6.70
N ALA A 140 -13.12 14.31 6.27
CA ALA A 140 -13.68 13.61 5.11
C ALA A 140 -14.98 12.86 5.41
N GLY A 141 -15.34 12.70 6.69
CA GLY A 141 -16.55 11.98 7.11
C GLY A 141 -16.51 10.48 6.84
N ASP A 142 -17.65 9.81 7.06
CA ASP A 142 -17.75 8.34 6.91
C ASP A 142 -17.67 7.88 5.45
N ALA A 143 -18.08 8.69 4.51
CA ALA A 143 -18.04 8.36 3.07
C ALA A 143 -16.61 8.12 2.56
N ALA A 144 -15.62 8.88 3.04
CA ALA A 144 -14.22 8.72 2.63
C ALA A 144 -13.54 7.48 3.22
N ARG A 145 -14.11 6.91 4.27
CA ARG A 145 -13.63 5.63 4.84
C ARG A 145 -14.04 4.43 4.00
N GLY A 146 -14.88 4.62 2.99
CA GLY A 146 -15.32 3.58 2.06
C GLY A 146 -16.15 2.46 2.68
N THR A 147 -16.60 2.63 3.92
CA THR A 147 -17.08 1.51 4.73
C THR A 147 -18.44 1.71 5.36
N GLY A 148 -19.10 2.87 5.20
CA GLY A 148 -20.43 3.10 5.80
C GLY A 148 -20.60 2.53 7.22
N GLY A 149 -19.57 2.60 8.05
CA GLY A 149 -19.54 1.94 9.37
C GLY A 149 -18.86 0.57 9.41
N GLY A 150 -18.45 0.00 8.26
CA GLY A 150 -17.82 -1.31 8.11
C GLY A 150 -16.33 -1.40 8.45
N LEU A 151 -15.67 -2.43 7.93
CA LEU A 151 -14.25 -2.71 8.11
C LEU A 151 -13.38 -1.75 7.29
N ILE A 152 -12.22 -1.39 7.85
CA ILE A 152 -11.18 -0.65 7.12
C ILE A 152 -10.23 -1.68 6.49
N PRO A 153 -10.16 -1.77 5.15
CA PRO A 153 -9.22 -2.66 4.50
C PRO A 153 -7.80 -2.10 4.65
N VAL A 154 -6.86 -2.97 5.01
CA VAL A 154 -5.43 -2.69 5.03
C VAL A 154 -4.76 -3.72 4.14
N ASP A 155 -4.30 -3.28 2.97
CA ASP A 155 -3.59 -4.12 2.02
C ASP A 155 -2.12 -4.22 2.42
N ILE A 156 -1.61 -5.43 2.51
CA ILE A 156 -0.21 -5.72 2.86
C ILE A 156 0.42 -6.52 1.70
N ASP A 157 1.51 -5.96 1.19
CA ASP A 157 2.25 -6.50 0.06
C ASP A 157 3.71 -6.76 0.50
N ALA A 158 4.14 -7.87 0.90
CA ALA A 158 5.47 -8.25 1.42
C ALA A 158 5.77 -7.94 2.91
N THR A 159 6.74 -8.62 3.48
CA THR A 159 7.26 -8.56 4.87
C THR A 159 6.19 -8.40 5.97
N ILE A 160 5.41 -9.40 6.11
CA ILE A 160 4.03 -9.42 6.50
C ILE A 160 3.77 -8.96 7.94
N VAL A 161 4.47 -9.50 8.95
CA VAL A 161 4.16 -9.18 10.37
C VAL A 161 4.63 -7.77 10.76
N THR A 162 5.84 -7.40 10.36
CA THR A 162 6.42 -6.09 10.68
C THR A 162 5.65 -4.97 9.99
N ALA A 163 5.34 -5.14 8.70
CA ALA A 163 4.54 -4.19 7.94
C ALA A 163 3.12 -4.06 8.52
N THR A 164 2.48 -5.17 8.89
CA THR A 164 1.17 -5.14 9.53
C THR A 164 1.19 -4.40 10.86
N ARG A 165 2.21 -4.65 11.71
CA ARG A 165 2.37 -3.90 12.98
C ARG A 165 2.53 -2.40 12.72
N ALA A 166 3.40 -2.03 11.78
CA ALA A 166 3.63 -0.64 11.42
C ALA A 166 2.37 0.02 10.86
N ALA A 167 1.61 -0.67 10.00
CA ALA A 167 0.34 -0.18 9.47
C ALA A 167 -0.70 0.01 10.58
N LEU A 168 -0.87 -0.96 11.47
CA LEU A 168 -1.80 -0.86 12.60
C LEU A 168 -1.42 0.27 13.57
N ALA A 169 -0.12 0.52 13.78
CA ALA A 169 0.34 1.63 14.61
C ALA A 169 -0.02 3.01 14.03
N GLN A 170 -0.18 3.09 12.70
CA GLN A 170 -0.61 4.32 12.01
C GLN A 170 -2.11 4.60 12.13
N LEU A 171 -2.91 3.63 12.62
CA LEU A 171 -4.35 3.78 12.74
C LEU A 171 -4.73 4.34 14.11
N PRO A 172 -5.75 5.22 14.20
CA PRO A 172 -6.35 5.62 15.46
C PRO A 172 -6.81 4.39 16.26
N ALA A 173 -6.70 4.46 17.59
CA ALA A 173 -7.02 3.33 18.48
C ALA A 173 -8.45 2.77 18.25
N ALA A 174 -9.42 3.66 18.04
CA ALA A 174 -10.81 3.27 17.76
C ALA A 174 -10.97 2.52 16.42
N ALA A 175 -10.12 2.81 15.44
CA ALA A 175 -10.17 2.18 14.12
C ALA A 175 -9.53 0.78 14.10
N ARG A 176 -8.58 0.49 15.00
CA ARG A 176 -7.83 -0.79 15.01
C ARG A 176 -8.69 -2.03 15.19
N ARG A 177 -9.86 -1.90 15.83
CA ARG A 177 -10.81 -3.01 16.02
C ARG A 177 -11.64 -3.31 14.78
N ARG A 178 -11.62 -2.43 13.78
CA ARG A 178 -12.42 -2.49 12.56
C ARG A 178 -11.53 -2.63 11.33
N VAL A 179 -10.45 -3.39 11.45
CA VAL A 179 -9.47 -3.59 10.38
C VAL A 179 -9.69 -4.95 9.72
N LEU A 180 -9.70 -4.96 8.40
CA LEU A 180 -9.55 -6.15 7.58
C LEU A 180 -8.16 -6.13 6.96
N ILE A 181 -7.30 -7.07 7.36
CA ILE A 181 -5.99 -7.25 6.76
C ILE A 181 -6.14 -8.01 5.46
N ARG A 182 -5.66 -7.43 4.37
CA ARG A 182 -5.61 -8.10 3.08
C ARG A 182 -4.16 -8.32 2.67
N ALA A 183 -3.84 -9.52 2.24
CA ALA A 183 -2.52 -9.88 1.77
C ALA A 183 -2.62 -10.71 0.49
N ASP A 184 -1.57 -10.71 -0.28
CA ASP A 184 -1.40 -11.62 -1.43
C ASP A 184 -1.13 -13.06 -0.96
N SER A 185 -0.71 -13.95 -1.87
CA SER A 185 -0.40 -15.34 -1.54
C SER A 185 0.79 -15.49 -0.57
N GLY A 186 1.68 -14.50 -0.48
CA GLY A 186 2.74 -14.46 0.52
C GLY A 186 2.20 -14.34 1.95
N GLY A 187 0.97 -13.83 2.12
CA GLY A 187 0.26 -13.76 3.40
C GLY A 187 -0.48 -15.02 3.81
N GLY A 188 -0.61 -16.00 2.93
CA GLY A 188 -1.31 -17.26 3.19
C GLY A 188 -0.49 -18.26 4.02
N THR A 189 0.36 -17.80 4.91
CA THR A 189 1.20 -18.67 5.73
C THR A 189 0.55 -18.96 7.09
N HIS A 190 0.74 -20.18 7.58
CA HIS A 190 0.21 -20.63 8.87
C HIS A 190 0.57 -19.65 10.01
N GLY A 191 1.85 -19.31 10.13
CA GLY A 191 2.33 -18.41 11.21
C GLY A 191 1.72 -17.02 11.15
N PHE A 192 1.47 -16.46 9.96
CA PHE A 192 0.86 -15.14 9.82
C PHE A 192 -0.64 -15.17 10.14
N LEU A 193 -1.37 -16.14 9.61
CA LEU A 193 -2.81 -16.26 9.86
C LEU A 193 -3.09 -16.54 11.34
N GLU A 194 -2.27 -17.38 11.98
CA GLU A 194 -2.35 -17.61 13.43
C GLU A 194 -2.02 -16.32 14.23
N TRP A 195 -1.00 -15.57 13.81
CA TRP A 195 -0.67 -14.29 14.43
C TRP A 195 -1.82 -13.27 14.34
N LEU A 196 -2.55 -13.22 13.21
CA LEU A 196 -3.74 -12.38 13.03
C LEU A 196 -4.90 -12.87 13.91
N ALA A 197 -5.16 -14.18 13.93
CA ALA A 197 -6.22 -14.79 14.70
C ALA A 197 -6.07 -14.55 16.21
N ARG A 198 -4.85 -14.75 16.76
CA ARG A 198 -4.53 -14.44 18.17
C ARG A 198 -4.79 -12.98 18.54
N ARG A 199 -4.72 -12.05 17.57
CA ARG A 199 -5.02 -10.62 17.76
C ARG A 199 -6.45 -10.24 17.45
N ARG A 200 -7.29 -11.23 17.11
CA ARG A 200 -8.69 -11.03 16.72
C ARG A 200 -8.84 -10.03 15.56
N LEU A 201 -7.86 -9.99 14.66
CA LEU A 201 -7.89 -9.19 13.45
C LEU A 201 -8.58 -9.99 12.35
N GLN A 202 -9.46 -9.32 11.62
CA GLN A 202 -10.05 -9.94 10.44
C GLN A 202 -9.06 -9.93 9.29
N TYR A 203 -9.06 -10.99 8.50
CA TYR A 203 -8.14 -11.12 7.37
C TYR A 203 -8.81 -11.73 6.13
N SER A 204 -8.21 -11.43 4.98
CA SER A 204 -8.43 -12.09 3.70
C SER A 204 -7.07 -12.17 3.01
N ALA A 205 -6.44 -13.33 3.00
CA ALA A 205 -5.13 -13.54 2.42
C ALA A 205 -5.23 -14.49 1.22
N GLY A 206 -4.43 -14.23 0.18
CA GLY A 206 -4.26 -15.19 -0.90
C GLY A 206 -3.79 -16.52 -0.32
N PHE A 207 -4.33 -17.62 -0.81
CA PHE A 207 -4.03 -18.96 -0.32
C PHE A 207 -3.56 -19.83 -1.49
N THR A 208 -2.42 -20.49 -1.31
CA THR A 208 -1.87 -21.32 -2.40
C THR A 208 -2.78 -22.52 -2.63
N ILE A 209 -3.17 -22.75 -3.86
CA ILE A 209 -3.92 -23.95 -4.23
C ILE A 209 -2.95 -25.13 -4.20
N THR A 210 -3.20 -26.05 -3.29
CA THR A 210 -2.45 -27.29 -3.10
C THR A 210 -3.08 -28.43 -3.90
N ASP A 211 -2.37 -29.53 -4.03
CA ASP A 211 -2.81 -30.67 -4.85
C ASP A 211 -4.12 -31.30 -4.34
N ASP A 212 -4.40 -31.23 -3.03
CA ASP A 212 -5.64 -31.69 -2.42
C ASP A 212 -6.82 -30.73 -2.65
N MET A 213 -6.55 -29.45 -2.86
CA MET A 213 -7.61 -28.47 -3.14
C MET A 213 -8.14 -28.58 -4.57
N GLN A 214 -7.34 -28.97 -5.54
CA GLN A 214 -7.78 -29.06 -6.92
C GLN A 214 -8.92 -30.09 -7.11
N PRO A 215 -8.86 -31.32 -6.57
CA PRO A 215 -9.97 -32.24 -6.59
C PRO A 215 -11.20 -31.73 -5.84
N ALA A 216 -11.01 -30.98 -4.75
CA ALA A 216 -12.12 -30.38 -4.01
C ALA A 216 -12.85 -29.32 -4.84
N ILE A 217 -12.11 -28.47 -5.56
CA ILE A 217 -12.67 -27.46 -6.49
C ILE A 217 -13.49 -28.14 -7.60
N MET A 218 -12.96 -29.21 -8.17
CA MET A 218 -13.64 -29.92 -9.26
C MET A 218 -14.91 -30.65 -8.82
N ARG A 219 -15.06 -30.99 -7.55
CA ARG A 219 -16.28 -31.60 -6.98
C ARG A 219 -17.36 -30.61 -6.63
N LEU A 220 -17.09 -29.29 -6.69
CA LEU A 220 -18.10 -28.27 -6.40
C LEU A 220 -19.24 -28.32 -7.43
N PRO A 221 -20.49 -28.47 -7.00
CA PRO A 221 -21.63 -28.43 -7.91
C PRO A 221 -21.81 -27.04 -8.51
N ALA A 222 -22.41 -26.95 -9.68
CA ALA A 222 -22.65 -25.66 -10.36
C ALA A 222 -23.42 -24.66 -9.46
N ALA A 223 -24.33 -25.12 -8.65
CA ALA A 223 -25.11 -24.29 -7.72
C ALA A 223 -24.29 -23.69 -6.56
N ALA A 224 -23.09 -24.19 -6.28
CA ALA A 224 -22.22 -23.63 -5.25
C ALA A 224 -21.50 -22.35 -5.71
N TRP A 225 -21.48 -22.07 -7.01
CA TRP A 225 -20.83 -20.92 -7.59
C TRP A 225 -21.77 -19.71 -7.64
N THR A 226 -21.40 -18.65 -6.93
CA THR A 226 -22.11 -17.36 -6.94
C THR A 226 -21.29 -16.32 -7.70
N PRO A 227 -21.92 -15.34 -8.35
CA PRO A 227 -21.20 -14.27 -9.04
C PRO A 227 -20.23 -13.55 -8.11
N ALA A 228 -19.03 -13.24 -8.61
CA ALA A 228 -18.09 -12.36 -7.92
C ALA A 228 -18.50 -10.89 -8.14
N TYR A 229 -18.15 -10.03 -7.19
CA TYR A 229 -18.42 -8.59 -7.25
C TYR A 229 -17.12 -7.79 -7.36
N ASP A 230 -17.16 -6.66 -8.04
CA ASP A 230 -16.07 -5.68 -8.10
C ASP A 230 -16.05 -4.79 -6.84
N GLY A 231 -15.05 -3.88 -6.76
CA GLY A 231 -14.91 -2.96 -5.63
C GLY A 231 -16.05 -1.92 -5.51
N ALA A 232 -16.87 -1.76 -6.55
CA ALA A 232 -18.04 -0.89 -6.57
C ALA A 232 -19.36 -1.66 -6.28
N GLY A 233 -19.26 -2.97 -5.96
CA GLY A 233 -20.41 -3.82 -5.67
C GLY A 233 -21.18 -4.29 -6.91
N ARG A 234 -20.64 -4.15 -8.11
CA ARG A 234 -21.24 -4.64 -9.35
C ARG A 234 -20.79 -6.06 -9.63
N VAL A 235 -21.63 -6.86 -10.25
CA VAL A 235 -21.25 -8.21 -10.69
C VAL A 235 -20.06 -8.12 -11.65
N ARG A 236 -19.02 -8.91 -11.34
CA ARG A 236 -17.84 -9.03 -12.20
C ARG A 236 -18.10 -10.11 -13.25
N ASP A 237 -18.18 -9.69 -14.51
CA ASP A 237 -18.39 -10.62 -15.60
C ASP A 237 -17.27 -11.65 -15.71
N GLY A 238 -17.64 -12.90 -15.98
CA GLY A 238 -16.70 -14.01 -16.12
C GLY A 238 -16.01 -14.44 -14.81
N ALA A 239 -16.52 -14.04 -13.65
CA ALA A 239 -15.95 -14.41 -12.36
C ALA A 239 -17.01 -14.90 -11.36
N TRP A 240 -16.69 -15.99 -10.66
CA TRP A 240 -17.55 -16.63 -9.65
C TRP A 240 -16.73 -16.98 -8.42
N VAL A 241 -17.42 -17.12 -7.29
CA VAL A 241 -16.82 -17.54 -6.02
C VAL A 241 -17.58 -18.70 -5.43
N ALA A 242 -16.88 -19.60 -4.76
CA ALA A 242 -17.46 -20.68 -4.00
C ALA A 242 -16.67 -20.95 -2.71
N GLU A 243 -17.27 -21.60 -1.74
CA GLU A 243 -16.65 -21.94 -0.47
C GLU A 243 -16.12 -23.38 -0.49
N LEU A 244 -14.87 -23.56 -0.08
CA LEU A 244 -14.19 -24.86 0.02
C LEU A 244 -14.04 -25.37 1.45
N THR A 245 -14.37 -24.57 2.47
CA THR A 245 -14.07 -24.82 3.90
C THR A 245 -14.44 -26.24 4.33
N GLY A 246 -15.64 -26.71 3.98
CA GLY A 246 -16.14 -28.04 4.36
C GLY A 246 -15.55 -29.21 3.57
N LEU A 247 -14.75 -28.94 2.55
CA LEU A 247 -14.12 -29.94 1.68
C LEU A 247 -12.62 -30.11 1.95
N LEU A 248 -12.06 -29.32 2.86
CA LEU A 248 -10.63 -29.29 3.16
C LEU A 248 -10.39 -29.65 4.63
N ASN A 249 -9.24 -30.28 4.89
CA ASN A 249 -8.78 -30.45 6.25
C ASN A 249 -8.08 -29.19 6.74
N LEU A 250 -8.77 -28.40 7.55
CA LEU A 250 -8.27 -27.15 8.12
C LEU A 250 -7.92 -27.26 9.61
N SER A 251 -7.77 -28.47 10.16
CA SER A 251 -7.55 -28.71 11.59
C SER A 251 -6.26 -28.09 12.13
N SER A 252 -5.24 -27.94 11.30
CA SER A 252 -3.96 -27.25 11.66
C SER A 252 -4.01 -25.73 11.51
N TRP A 253 -5.08 -25.18 10.93
CA TRP A 253 -5.24 -23.76 10.67
C TRP A 253 -6.03 -23.07 11.78
N PRO A 254 -6.00 -21.73 11.88
CA PRO A 254 -6.76 -21.01 12.91
C PRO A 254 -8.24 -21.38 12.91
N GLU A 255 -8.79 -21.55 14.10
CA GLU A 255 -10.22 -21.86 14.29
C GLU A 255 -11.11 -20.81 13.60
N GLY A 256 -12.13 -21.28 12.91
CA GLY A 256 -13.05 -20.43 12.17
C GLY A 256 -12.49 -19.88 10.84
N MET A 257 -11.27 -20.30 10.43
CA MET A 257 -10.77 -19.98 9.11
C MET A 257 -11.64 -20.59 8.02
N ARG A 258 -11.92 -19.81 7.00
CA ARG A 258 -12.65 -20.23 5.80
C ARG A 258 -11.76 -20.13 4.58
N VAL A 259 -11.99 -21.02 3.62
CA VAL A 259 -11.31 -20.97 2.32
C VAL A 259 -12.36 -20.73 1.24
N ILE A 260 -12.17 -19.63 0.51
CA ILE A 260 -13.01 -19.23 -0.62
C ILE A 260 -12.20 -19.37 -1.89
N VAL A 261 -12.75 -20.01 -2.90
CA VAL A 261 -12.14 -20.08 -4.23
C VAL A 261 -12.86 -19.15 -5.19
N ARG A 262 -12.09 -18.43 -6.00
CA ARG A 262 -12.59 -17.65 -7.12
C ARG A 262 -12.20 -18.35 -8.42
N LYS A 263 -13.17 -18.52 -9.28
CA LYS A 263 -13.04 -18.95 -10.67
C LYS A 263 -13.24 -17.74 -11.56
N GLU A 264 -12.32 -17.46 -12.49
CA GLU A 264 -12.47 -16.37 -13.45
C GLU A 264 -11.94 -16.76 -14.82
N ARG A 265 -12.54 -16.22 -15.87
CA ARG A 265 -11.99 -16.31 -17.21
C ARG A 265 -10.74 -15.46 -17.30
N PRO A 266 -9.59 -16.01 -17.74
CA PRO A 266 -8.41 -15.21 -18.01
C PRO A 266 -8.70 -14.13 -19.04
N HIS A 267 -8.03 -12.99 -18.92
CA HIS A 267 -8.13 -11.93 -19.93
C HIS A 267 -7.69 -12.48 -21.30
N PRO A 268 -8.35 -12.09 -22.40
CA PRO A 268 -7.89 -12.44 -23.75
C PRO A 268 -6.41 -12.11 -23.93
N GLY A 269 -5.61 -13.10 -24.38
CA GLY A 269 -4.16 -12.98 -24.48
C GLY A 269 -3.35 -13.28 -23.19
N ALA A 270 -4.01 -13.59 -22.07
CA ALA A 270 -3.32 -14.03 -20.87
C ALA A 270 -2.69 -15.43 -21.08
N GLN A 271 -1.42 -15.56 -20.67
CA GLN A 271 -0.76 -16.87 -20.67
C GLN A 271 -1.48 -17.83 -19.72
N LEU A 272 -1.87 -18.99 -20.23
CA LEU A 272 -2.45 -20.07 -19.40
C LEU A 272 -1.40 -20.57 -18.40
N ARG A 273 -1.84 -20.84 -17.18
CA ARG A 273 -1.04 -21.43 -16.11
C ARG A 273 -1.37 -22.90 -15.95
N PHE A 274 -0.47 -23.68 -15.39
CA PHE A 274 -0.70 -25.10 -15.07
C PHE A 274 -1.95 -25.33 -14.19
N THR A 275 -2.31 -24.34 -13.40
CA THR A 275 -3.49 -24.35 -12.50
C THR A 275 -4.78 -23.90 -13.18
N ASP A 276 -4.74 -23.51 -14.46
CA ASP A 276 -5.93 -23.11 -15.22
C ASP A 276 -6.63 -24.38 -15.73
N VAL A 277 -7.87 -24.61 -15.36
CA VAL A 277 -8.65 -25.81 -15.71
C VAL A 277 -9.93 -25.39 -16.45
N GLY A 278 -10.22 -26.04 -17.56
CA GLY A 278 -11.44 -25.76 -18.34
C GLY A 278 -11.54 -24.31 -18.80
N GLY A 279 -10.41 -23.66 -19.15
CA GLY A 279 -10.38 -22.27 -19.59
C GLY A 279 -10.60 -21.25 -18.47
N ASN A 280 -10.57 -21.67 -17.22
CA ASN A 280 -10.73 -20.78 -16.06
C ASN A 280 -9.48 -20.79 -15.19
N ARG A 281 -9.20 -19.62 -14.62
CA ARG A 281 -8.17 -19.43 -13.58
C ARG A 281 -8.81 -19.54 -12.21
N PHE A 282 -8.17 -20.31 -11.33
CA PHE A 282 -8.58 -20.44 -9.94
C PHE A 282 -7.64 -19.68 -9.02
N THR A 283 -8.20 -19.01 -8.01
CA THR A 283 -7.46 -18.32 -6.95
C THR A 283 -8.16 -18.59 -5.64
N ALA A 284 -7.43 -19.06 -4.63
CA ALA A 284 -7.99 -19.30 -3.31
C ALA A 284 -7.64 -18.17 -2.33
N PHE A 285 -8.49 -17.98 -1.34
CA PHE A 285 -8.33 -17.00 -0.27
C PHE A 285 -8.70 -17.63 1.06
N ALA A 286 -7.80 -17.50 2.04
CA ALA A 286 -8.10 -17.77 3.44
C ALA A 286 -8.71 -16.54 4.08
N THR A 287 -9.81 -16.68 4.83
CA THR A 287 -10.48 -15.55 5.48
C THR A 287 -11.06 -15.93 6.84
N SER A 288 -11.01 -14.99 7.79
CA SER A 288 -11.70 -15.07 9.07
C SER A 288 -13.06 -14.36 9.07
N ALA A 289 -13.45 -13.74 7.95
CA ALA A 289 -14.75 -13.07 7.84
C ALA A 289 -15.88 -14.08 8.02
N ARG A 290 -16.83 -13.77 8.90
CA ARG A 290 -18.02 -14.62 9.10
C ARG A 290 -18.84 -14.71 7.82
N ARG A 291 -19.55 -15.82 7.63
CA ARG A 291 -20.59 -15.87 6.61
C ARG A 291 -21.56 -14.71 6.86
N PRO A 292 -21.96 -13.96 5.83
CA PRO A 292 -23.01 -12.97 6.00
C PRO A 292 -24.27 -13.72 6.45
N GLY A 293 -24.69 -13.52 7.69
CA GLY A 293 -26.06 -13.85 8.08
C GLY A 293 -26.96 -12.83 7.41
N THR A 294 -27.86 -13.24 6.54
CA THR A 294 -29.04 -12.52 5.97
C THR A 294 -28.91 -11.01 5.62
N THR A 295 -27.79 -10.37 5.87
CA THR A 295 -27.45 -9.03 5.41
C THR A 295 -26.56 -9.17 4.17
N PRO A 296 -26.82 -8.46 3.06
CA PRO A 296 -26.01 -8.58 1.85
C PRO A 296 -24.53 -8.36 2.18
N PRO A 297 -23.62 -9.21 1.68
CA PRO A 297 -22.20 -9.07 1.96
C PRO A 297 -21.73 -7.71 1.44
N ALA A 298 -21.05 -6.96 2.31
CA ALA A 298 -20.22 -5.87 1.80
C ALA A 298 -19.28 -6.48 0.73
N PRO A 299 -19.23 -5.90 -0.49
CA PRO A 299 -18.47 -6.48 -1.57
C PRO A 299 -17.02 -6.64 -1.13
N CYS A 300 -16.48 -7.87 -1.20
CA CYS A 300 -15.04 -8.09 -1.13
C CYS A 300 -14.44 -7.43 -2.38
N PRO A 301 -13.79 -6.27 -2.28
CA PRO A 301 -13.13 -5.66 -3.42
C PRO A 301 -11.92 -6.55 -3.75
N VAL A 302 -12.10 -7.48 -4.66
CA VAL A 302 -10.99 -8.20 -5.25
C VAL A 302 -10.29 -7.22 -6.17
N ARG A 303 -9.15 -6.70 -5.73
CA ARG A 303 -8.27 -5.92 -6.61
C ARG A 303 -7.88 -6.81 -7.78
N GLY A 304 -8.33 -6.46 -8.98
CA GLY A 304 -7.74 -6.96 -10.22
C GLY A 304 -6.27 -6.53 -10.25
N PRO A 305 -5.43 -7.17 -11.08
CA PRO A 305 -4.05 -6.73 -11.25
C PRO A 305 -4.06 -5.24 -11.55
N ASP A 306 -3.27 -4.47 -10.79
CA ASP A 306 -3.12 -3.04 -10.93
C ASP A 306 -2.67 -2.73 -12.38
N PRO A 307 -3.46 -2.02 -13.18
CA PRO A 307 -3.09 -1.69 -14.56
C PRO A 307 -1.80 -0.88 -14.64
N LEU A 308 -1.37 -0.24 -13.54
CA LEU A 308 -0.11 0.50 -13.46
C LEU A 308 1.10 -0.43 -13.30
N ARG A 309 0.97 -1.63 -12.72
CA ARG A 309 2.07 -2.60 -12.65
C ARG A 309 2.37 -3.30 -13.98
N GLN A 310 1.42 -3.31 -14.93
CA GLN A 310 1.68 -3.89 -16.27
C GLN A 310 2.54 -2.98 -17.16
N ARG A 311 2.74 -1.71 -16.81
CA ARG A 311 3.54 -0.77 -17.61
C ARG A 311 5.06 -0.84 -17.37
N HIS A 312 5.54 -1.62 -16.40
CA HIS A 312 6.97 -1.71 -16.04
C HIS A 312 7.57 -3.12 -16.12
N ARG A 313 7.09 -3.96 -17.05
CA ARG A 313 7.90 -5.11 -17.45
C ARG A 313 8.78 -4.67 -18.64
N PRO A 314 10.10 -4.67 -18.51
CA PRO A 314 10.97 -4.47 -19.66
C PRO A 314 10.69 -5.60 -20.66
N ALA A 315 10.48 -5.24 -21.92
CA ALA A 315 10.41 -6.20 -23.00
C ALA A 315 11.74 -6.98 -23.04
N VAL A 316 11.67 -8.30 -22.89
CA VAL A 316 12.80 -9.18 -23.12
C VAL A 316 13.07 -9.13 -24.62
N PRO A 317 14.28 -8.74 -25.09
CA PRO A 317 14.59 -8.72 -26.50
C PRO A 317 14.53 -10.14 -27.06
N ALA A 318 13.82 -10.32 -28.14
CA ALA A 318 13.79 -11.52 -28.93
C ALA A 318 15.13 -11.65 -29.70
N ALA A 319 16.13 -12.26 -29.07
CA ALA A 319 17.34 -12.72 -29.76
C ALA A 319 18.05 -13.74 -28.87
N ALA A 320 17.76 -15.02 -29.10
CA ALA A 320 18.66 -16.15 -29.10
C ALA A 320 17.85 -17.43 -29.38
N ARG A 321 17.54 -17.66 -30.66
CA ARG A 321 17.37 -19.02 -31.17
C ARG A 321 18.73 -19.43 -31.73
N ILE A 322 19.40 -20.30 -31.09
CA ILE A 322 20.19 -21.40 -31.66
C ILE A 322 20.01 -22.58 -30.72
#